data_708e4eb18891b4e979c401f1b7230d7a
#
_entry.id   708e4eb18891b4e979c401f1b7230d7a
#
_cell.length_a   1.000
_cell.length_b   1.000
_cell.length_c   1.000
_cell.angle_alpha   90.00
_cell.angle_beta   90.00
_cell.angle_gamma   90.00
#
_symmetry.space_group_name_H-M   'P 1'
#
loop_
_entity.id
_entity.type
_entity.pdbx_description
1 polymer ?
#
loop_
_entity_poly.entity_id
_entity_poly.type
_entity_poly.pdbx_seq_one_letter_code
_entity_poly.pdbx_strand_id
1 'polypeptide(L)'
;MSRSIRTVFALSLALAAIGTLAPASAQTSLTGSQIVQTMGSAARAAPPGLSAALIRQAVQQHMIDNPGLPITWKPLELLNNLAQIDVQIQFALNSAIIRPESYSTIGSIADALHHPILGGYKFVVTGNTDTTGNRKDNLALSQARADAVVEALTTTFHVDPARVEAVGLGEEALEDVKNPKNPINRRVQLINIGKYLPGK
;
A
#
# COMPACT_ATOMS: atom_id res chain seq x y z
N MET A 1 -25.41 -35.90 -73.98
CA MET A 1 -25.56 -34.68 -73.17
C MET A 1 -25.48 -35.10 -71.68
N SER A 2 -24.32 -34.97 -71.12
CA SER A 2 -24.02 -35.42 -69.74
C SER A 2 -24.19 -34.23 -68.76
N ARG A 3 -25.05 -34.39 -67.79
CA ARG A 3 -25.19 -33.42 -66.68
C ARG A 3 -24.51 -34.01 -65.43
N SER A 4 -23.34 -33.45 -65.09
CA SER A 4 -22.66 -33.74 -63.87
C SER A 4 -23.39 -33.14 -62.64
N ILE A 5 -23.74 -33.99 -61.69
CA ILE A 5 -24.28 -33.61 -60.41
C ILE A 5 -23.07 -33.32 -59.48
N ARG A 6 -22.88 -32.07 -59.05
CA ARG A 6 -21.91 -31.68 -58.05
C ARG A 6 -22.56 -31.81 -56.70
N THR A 7 -22.10 -32.78 -55.93
CA THR A 7 -22.44 -32.94 -54.49
C THR A 7 -21.66 -31.93 -53.68
N VAL A 8 -22.35 -30.98 -53.03
CA VAL A 8 -21.75 -30.02 -52.11
C VAL A 8 -21.78 -30.65 -50.73
N PHE A 9 -20.60 -30.99 -50.20
CA PHE A 9 -20.45 -31.35 -48.80
C PHE A 9 -20.45 -30.06 -47.98
N ALA A 10 -21.49 -29.85 -47.17
CA ALA A 10 -21.51 -28.80 -46.18
C ALA A 10 -20.75 -29.32 -44.95
N LEU A 11 -19.54 -28.78 -44.73
CA LEU A 11 -18.75 -29.02 -43.54
C LEU A 11 -19.24 -28.04 -42.45
N SER A 12 -20.04 -28.51 -41.51
CA SER A 12 -20.48 -27.74 -40.34
C SER A 12 -19.30 -27.63 -39.35
N LEU A 13 -18.68 -26.47 -39.34
CA LEU A 13 -17.65 -26.11 -38.36
C LEU A 13 -18.33 -25.79 -37.03
N ALA A 14 -18.27 -26.70 -36.06
CA ALA A 14 -18.67 -26.45 -34.69
C ALA A 14 -17.63 -25.53 -34.01
N LEU A 15 -17.99 -24.28 -33.87
CA LEU A 15 -17.17 -23.30 -33.15
C LEU A 15 -17.29 -23.59 -31.65
N ALA A 16 -16.33 -24.32 -31.09
CA ALA A 16 -16.20 -24.48 -29.66
C ALA A 16 -15.79 -23.12 -29.08
N ALA A 17 -16.69 -22.46 -28.34
CA ALA A 17 -16.38 -21.27 -27.55
C ALA A 17 -15.44 -21.68 -26.42
N ILE A 18 -14.15 -21.50 -26.65
CA ILE A 18 -13.15 -21.53 -25.59
C ILE A 18 -13.37 -20.24 -24.77
N GLY A 19 -14.08 -20.39 -23.66
CA GLY A 19 -14.17 -19.32 -22.66
C GLY A 19 -12.77 -19.00 -22.17
N THR A 20 -12.21 -17.89 -22.62
CA THR A 20 -11.01 -17.32 -22.03
C THR A 20 -11.36 -16.87 -20.63
N LEU A 21 -11.03 -17.73 -19.64
CA LEU A 21 -10.87 -17.26 -18.26
C LEU A 21 -9.87 -16.11 -18.32
N ALA A 22 -10.35 -14.89 -18.12
CA ALA A 22 -9.48 -13.75 -17.93
C ALA A 22 -8.52 -14.12 -16.77
N PRO A 23 -7.20 -13.98 -16.93
CA PRO A 23 -6.29 -14.22 -15.83
C PRO A 23 -6.70 -13.28 -14.71
N ALA A 24 -7.01 -13.83 -13.54
CA ALA A 24 -7.10 -13.05 -12.34
C ALA A 24 -5.84 -12.17 -12.31
N SER A 25 -6.01 -10.86 -12.26
CA SER A 25 -4.91 -9.90 -12.25
C SER A 25 -3.97 -10.33 -11.14
N ALA A 26 -2.84 -10.93 -11.51
CA ALA A 26 -1.79 -11.26 -10.56
C ALA A 26 -1.36 -9.92 -9.97
N GLN A 27 -1.77 -9.65 -8.72
CA GLN A 27 -1.30 -8.50 -7.98
C GLN A 27 0.20 -8.69 -7.82
N THR A 28 0.97 -7.95 -8.60
CA THR A 28 2.42 -8.02 -8.58
C THR A 28 2.89 -7.43 -7.25
N SER A 29 3.14 -8.31 -6.28
CA SER A 29 3.80 -7.90 -5.04
C SER A 29 5.21 -7.44 -5.38
N LEU A 30 5.60 -6.26 -4.86
CA LEU A 30 6.95 -5.74 -5.04
C LEU A 30 7.95 -6.69 -4.38
N THR A 31 9.01 -7.04 -5.12
CA THR A 31 10.14 -7.78 -4.55
C THR A 31 11.00 -6.87 -3.67
N GLY A 32 11.75 -7.45 -2.73
CA GLY A 32 12.68 -6.69 -1.90
C GLY A 32 13.64 -5.83 -2.72
N SER A 33 14.15 -6.34 -3.85
CA SER A 33 15.04 -5.59 -4.76
C SER A 33 14.36 -4.37 -5.40
N GLN A 34 13.10 -4.49 -5.81
CA GLN A 34 12.33 -3.37 -6.35
C GLN A 34 12.07 -2.30 -5.28
N ILE A 35 11.80 -2.72 -4.04
CA ILE A 35 11.66 -1.81 -2.91
C ILE A 35 12.97 -1.06 -2.67
N VAL A 36 14.12 -1.76 -2.61
CA VAL A 36 15.43 -1.14 -2.45
C VAL A 36 15.72 -0.12 -3.53
N GLN A 37 15.44 -0.45 -4.79
CA GLN A 37 15.67 0.46 -5.91
C GLN A 37 14.80 1.71 -5.80
N THR A 38 13.51 1.55 -5.52
CA THR A 38 12.57 2.68 -5.39
C THR A 38 12.91 3.56 -4.20
N MET A 39 13.13 2.95 -3.02
CA MET A 39 13.37 3.68 -1.79
C MET A 39 14.79 4.26 -1.70
N GLY A 40 15.77 3.64 -2.34
CA GLY A 40 17.16 4.09 -2.37
C GLY A 40 17.43 5.17 -3.42
N SER A 41 16.78 5.11 -4.60
CA SER A 41 16.93 6.11 -5.65
C SER A 41 16.14 7.41 -5.39
N ALA A 42 15.04 7.30 -4.69
CA ALA A 42 14.12 8.40 -4.38
C ALA A 42 14.49 9.13 -3.08
N ALA A 43 15.72 9.05 -2.62
CA ALA A 43 16.19 9.78 -1.43
C ALA A 43 16.09 11.31 -1.65
N ARG A 44 14.91 11.82 -1.96
CA ARG A 44 14.57 13.21 -1.66
C ARG A 44 14.67 13.30 -0.15
N ALA A 45 15.60 14.11 0.30
CA ALA A 45 15.87 14.25 1.71
C ALA A 45 14.55 14.59 2.44
N ALA A 46 14.11 13.70 3.32
CA ALA A 46 13.03 14.03 4.21
C ALA A 46 13.41 15.32 4.97
N PRO A 47 12.46 16.21 5.24
CA PRO A 47 12.73 17.41 6.03
C PRO A 47 13.44 17.03 7.33
N PRO A 48 14.46 17.80 7.77
CA PRO A 48 15.11 17.55 9.04
C PRO A 48 14.08 17.50 10.18
N GLY A 49 14.16 16.47 11.03
CA GLY A 49 13.27 16.32 12.17
C GLY A 49 11.92 15.67 11.87
N LEU A 50 11.68 15.20 10.63
CA LEU A 50 10.47 14.43 10.34
C LEU A 50 10.45 13.15 11.20
N SER A 51 9.32 12.92 11.84
CA SER A 51 9.09 11.77 12.72
C SER A 51 7.64 11.29 12.64
N ALA A 52 7.38 10.07 13.08
CA ALA A 52 6.02 9.56 13.21
C ALA A 52 5.14 10.44 14.12
N ALA A 53 5.73 11.04 15.16
CA ALA A 53 5.02 11.96 16.05
C ALA A 53 4.54 13.21 15.31
N LEU A 54 5.39 13.83 14.48
CA LEU A 54 5.00 14.97 13.64
C LEU A 54 3.93 14.61 12.63
N ILE A 55 4.01 13.42 12.02
CA ILE A 55 2.98 12.97 11.07
C ILE A 55 1.65 12.77 11.81
N ARG A 56 1.63 12.14 12.99
CA ARG A 56 0.39 12.01 13.81
C ARG A 56 -0.19 13.37 14.17
N GLN A 57 0.65 14.32 14.58
CA GLN A 57 0.20 15.70 14.88
C GLN A 57 -0.39 16.38 13.64
N ALA A 58 0.24 16.23 12.48
CA ALA A 58 -0.26 16.77 11.22
C ALA A 58 -1.62 16.17 10.82
N VAL A 59 -1.81 14.86 11.03
CA VAL A 59 -3.10 14.18 10.82
C VAL A 59 -4.18 14.76 11.73
N GLN A 60 -3.90 14.91 13.02
CA GLN A 60 -4.86 15.48 13.97
C GLN A 60 -5.21 16.91 13.63
N GLN A 61 -4.21 17.73 13.28
CA GLN A 61 -4.44 19.12 12.86
C GLN A 61 -5.26 19.17 11.57
N HIS A 62 -4.94 18.29 10.59
CA HIS A 62 -5.67 18.18 9.36
C HIS A 62 -7.15 17.84 9.59
N MET A 63 -7.47 16.97 10.53
CA MET A 63 -8.85 16.64 10.92
C MET A 63 -9.60 17.84 11.51
N ILE A 64 -8.90 18.70 12.25
CA ILE A 64 -9.47 19.92 12.85
C ILE A 64 -9.74 20.96 11.76
N ASP A 65 -8.78 21.18 10.87
CA ASP A 65 -8.82 22.20 9.83
C ASP A 65 -9.79 21.84 8.69
N ASN A 66 -10.09 20.55 8.53
CA ASN A 66 -10.93 20.02 7.46
C ASN A 66 -12.09 19.17 8.03
N PRO A 67 -13.10 19.79 8.66
CA PRO A 67 -14.22 19.04 9.27
C PRO A 67 -15.20 18.47 8.24
N GLY A 68 -15.08 18.87 6.97
CA GLY A 68 -15.98 18.47 5.89
C GLY A 68 -15.63 17.12 5.23
N LEU A 69 -16.12 16.95 3.99
CA LEU A 69 -15.83 15.73 3.19
C LEU A 69 -14.42 15.79 2.59
N PRO A 70 -13.78 14.63 2.37
CA PRO A 70 -12.41 14.54 1.85
C PRO A 70 -12.15 15.28 0.53
N ILE A 71 -13.17 15.38 -0.32
CA ILE A 71 -13.08 16.05 -1.62
C ILE A 71 -12.72 17.54 -1.49
N THR A 72 -12.98 18.15 -0.33
CA THR A 72 -12.67 19.57 -0.05
C THR A 72 -11.35 19.72 0.71
N TRP A 73 -10.72 18.63 1.12
CA TRP A 73 -9.51 18.66 1.92
C TRP A 73 -8.29 18.98 1.07
N LYS A 74 -7.34 19.68 1.67
CA LYS A 74 -5.99 19.78 1.13
C LYS A 74 -5.26 18.48 1.42
N PRO A 75 -4.48 17.96 0.47
CA PRO A 75 -3.63 16.80 0.72
C PRO A 75 -2.68 17.05 1.90
N LEU A 76 -2.28 15.99 2.59
CA LEU A 76 -1.22 16.02 3.59
C LEU A 76 0.13 16.25 2.89
N GLU A 77 0.44 17.50 2.56
CA GLU A 77 1.61 17.92 1.76
C GLU A 77 2.93 17.40 2.32
N LEU A 78 2.97 17.19 3.65
CA LEU A 78 4.12 16.65 4.36
C LEU A 78 4.62 15.31 3.76
N LEU A 79 3.73 14.50 3.21
CA LEU A 79 4.04 13.16 2.70
C LEU A 79 4.28 13.14 1.18
N ASN A 80 3.80 14.14 0.42
CA ASN A 80 3.75 14.10 -1.04
C ASN A 80 5.10 14.03 -1.75
N ASN A 81 6.18 14.43 -1.09
CA ASN A 81 7.52 14.48 -1.69
C ASN A 81 8.49 13.45 -1.10
N LEU A 82 8.01 12.56 -0.23
CA LEU A 82 8.84 11.52 0.36
C LEU A 82 8.93 10.29 -0.55
N ALA A 83 10.04 9.56 -0.43
CA ALA A 83 10.14 8.25 -1.04
C ALA A 83 9.15 7.31 -0.35
N GLN A 84 8.18 6.81 -1.10
CA GLN A 84 7.13 5.95 -0.57
C GLN A 84 6.72 4.88 -1.58
N ILE A 85 6.23 3.78 -1.08
CA ILE A 85 5.66 2.69 -1.88
C ILE A 85 4.35 2.22 -1.24
N ASP A 86 3.38 1.91 -2.08
CA ASP A 86 2.17 1.22 -1.66
C ASP A 86 2.44 -0.28 -1.57
N VAL A 87 2.04 -0.88 -0.47
CA VAL A 87 2.16 -2.31 -0.25
C VAL A 87 0.80 -2.93 0.02
N GLN A 88 0.56 -4.06 -0.62
CA GLN A 88 -0.71 -4.76 -0.51
C GLN A 88 -0.68 -5.72 0.67
N ILE A 89 -1.28 -5.30 1.78
CA ILE A 89 -1.48 -6.12 2.97
C ILE A 89 -2.97 -6.36 3.15
N GLN A 90 -3.35 -7.62 3.17
CA GLN A 90 -4.73 -8.01 3.41
C GLN A 90 -4.96 -8.25 4.90
N PHE A 91 -6.05 -7.70 5.40
CA PHE A 91 -6.50 -7.88 6.78
C PHE A 91 -7.85 -8.62 6.82
N ALA A 92 -8.14 -9.23 7.94
CA ALA A 92 -9.49 -9.73 8.20
C ALA A 92 -10.49 -8.56 8.22
N LEU A 93 -11.76 -8.85 7.92
CA LEU A 93 -12.79 -7.81 7.82
C LEU A 93 -12.89 -7.00 9.12
N ASN A 94 -12.90 -5.69 9.02
CA ASN A 94 -12.96 -4.74 10.15
C ASN A 94 -11.94 -5.03 11.25
N SER A 95 -10.74 -5.49 10.88
CA SER A 95 -9.72 -5.95 11.80
C SER A 95 -8.33 -5.48 11.37
N ALA A 96 -7.38 -5.54 12.30
CA ALA A 96 -5.95 -5.41 12.07
C ALA A 96 -5.23 -6.78 11.99
N ILE A 97 -5.97 -7.89 11.99
CA ILE A 97 -5.38 -9.24 11.86
C ILE A 97 -4.91 -9.40 10.43
N ILE A 98 -3.61 -9.54 10.24
CA ILE A 98 -2.97 -9.76 8.95
C ILE A 98 -3.33 -11.18 8.46
N ARG A 99 -3.76 -11.27 7.21
CA ARG A 99 -4.02 -12.57 6.58
C ARG A 99 -2.70 -13.28 6.24
N PRO A 100 -2.66 -14.62 6.33
CA PRO A 100 -1.44 -15.41 6.10
C PRO A 100 -0.77 -15.12 4.76
N GLU A 101 -1.56 -14.90 3.71
CA GLU A 101 -1.05 -14.61 2.35
C GLU A 101 -0.24 -13.31 2.26
N SER A 102 -0.40 -12.39 3.20
CA SER A 102 0.32 -11.11 3.21
C SER A 102 1.70 -11.17 3.86
N TYR A 103 2.03 -12.28 4.56
CA TYR A 103 3.35 -12.40 5.20
C TYR A 103 4.50 -12.49 4.19
N SER A 104 4.27 -12.99 2.98
CA SER A 104 5.26 -12.94 1.89
C SER A 104 5.61 -11.50 1.48
N THR A 105 4.60 -10.61 1.42
CA THR A 105 4.81 -9.18 1.14
C THR A 105 5.58 -8.50 2.27
N ILE A 106 5.23 -8.80 3.53
CA ILE A 106 5.95 -8.26 4.71
C ILE A 106 7.40 -8.76 4.72
N GLY A 107 7.66 -10.02 4.35
CA GLY A 107 9.00 -10.56 4.17
C GLY A 107 9.81 -9.79 3.13
N SER A 108 9.21 -9.48 1.97
CA SER A 108 9.87 -8.68 0.93
C SER A 108 10.23 -7.25 1.41
N ILE A 109 9.38 -6.66 2.25
CA ILE A 109 9.69 -5.37 2.90
C ILE A 109 10.88 -5.54 3.85
N ALA A 110 10.86 -6.57 4.70
CA ALA A 110 11.93 -6.85 5.66
C ALA A 110 13.28 -7.09 4.96
N ASP A 111 13.29 -7.88 3.88
CA ASP A 111 14.48 -8.11 3.05
C ASP A 111 15.05 -6.79 2.51
N ALA A 112 14.17 -5.89 2.04
CA ALA A 112 14.58 -4.57 1.60
C ALA A 112 15.16 -3.73 2.74
N LEU A 113 14.52 -3.73 3.91
CA LEU A 113 14.98 -2.96 5.07
C LEU A 113 16.30 -3.49 5.66
N HIS A 114 16.60 -4.78 5.49
CA HIS A 114 17.89 -5.37 5.85
C HIS A 114 18.99 -5.06 4.82
N HIS A 115 18.63 -4.63 3.62
CA HIS A 115 19.60 -4.34 2.58
C HIS A 115 20.51 -3.15 2.99
N PRO A 116 21.84 -3.23 2.79
CA PRO A 116 22.79 -2.19 3.22
C PRO A 116 22.46 -0.77 2.72
N ILE A 117 21.91 -0.65 1.52
CA ILE A 117 21.49 0.65 0.94
C ILE A 117 20.45 1.34 1.83
N LEU A 118 19.53 0.58 2.43
CA LEU A 118 18.48 1.12 3.28
C LEU A 118 18.80 1.07 4.78
N GLY A 119 19.92 0.45 5.17
CA GLY A 119 20.31 0.25 6.56
C GLY A 119 20.49 1.54 7.37
N GLY A 120 20.79 2.65 6.72
CA GLY A 120 20.97 3.98 7.35
C GLY A 120 19.73 4.86 7.37
N TYR A 121 18.51 4.31 7.14
CA TYR A 121 17.29 5.10 7.07
C TYR A 121 16.22 4.62 8.07
N LYS A 122 15.37 5.58 8.45
CA LYS A 122 14.13 5.36 9.20
C LYS A 122 12.93 5.34 8.27
N PHE A 123 11.93 4.55 8.65
CA PHE A 123 10.72 4.36 7.88
C PHE A 123 9.48 4.51 8.75
N VAL A 124 8.40 4.95 8.13
CA VAL A 124 7.07 4.89 8.71
C VAL A 124 6.21 3.97 7.85
N VAL A 125 5.54 3.04 8.51
CA VAL A 125 4.45 2.26 7.93
C VAL A 125 3.17 3.02 8.18
N THR A 126 2.46 3.43 7.13
CA THR A 126 1.17 4.09 7.29
C THR A 126 0.03 3.18 6.91
N GLY A 127 -1.06 3.24 7.69
CA GLY A 127 -2.33 2.63 7.34
C GLY A 127 -3.30 3.68 6.82
N ASN A 128 -4.03 3.36 5.75
CA ASN A 128 -5.03 4.22 5.14
C ASN A 128 -6.36 3.49 5.02
N THR A 129 -7.47 4.21 5.08
CA THR A 129 -8.82 3.72 4.85
C THR A 129 -9.48 4.50 3.70
N ASP A 130 -10.58 3.99 3.19
CA ASP A 130 -11.55 4.80 2.47
C ASP A 130 -12.46 5.54 3.47
N THR A 131 -13.41 6.34 2.96
CA THR A 131 -14.36 7.11 3.78
C THR A 131 -15.60 6.32 4.19
N THR A 132 -15.53 4.99 4.16
CA THR A 132 -16.64 4.17 4.64
C THR A 132 -16.58 4.05 6.16
N GLY A 133 -17.64 4.47 6.84
CA GLY A 133 -17.71 4.42 8.29
C GLY A 133 -17.47 5.76 8.98
N ASN A 134 -16.98 5.72 10.20
CA ASN A 134 -16.71 6.90 11.02
C ASN A 134 -15.23 7.29 10.90
N ARG A 135 -14.95 8.58 10.72
CA ARG A 135 -13.60 9.14 10.55
C ARG A 135 -12.65 8.81 11.71
N LYS A 136 -13.14 8.85 12.95
CA LYS A 136 -12.33 8.50 14.12
C LYS A 136 -12.04 7.00 14.18
N ASP A 137 -13.03 6.18 13.83
CA ASP A 137 -12.86 4.72 13.78
C ASP A 137 -11.92 4.32 12.65
N ASN A 138 -11.97 5.01 11.50
CA ASN A 138 -11.04 4.85 10.39
C ASN A 138 -9.61 5.19 10.80
N LEU A 139 -9.42 6.28 11.55
CA LEU A 139 -8.10 6.62 12.10
C LEU A 139 -7.59 5.54 13.06
N ALA A 140 -8.43 5.06 14.00
CA ALA A 140 -8.05 4.02 14.95
C ALA A 140 -7.75 2.68 14.24
N LEU A 141 -8.60 2.27 13.28
CA LEU A 141 -8.40 1.05 12.50
C LEU A 141 -7.10 1.09 11.68
N SER A 142 -6.84 2.22 11.02
CA SER A 142 -5.63 2.41 10.23
C SER A 142 -4.37 2.39 11.10
N GLN A 143 -4.41 2.97 12.29
CA GLN A 143 -3.32 2.89 13.27
C GLN A 143 -3.08 1.43 13.68
N ALA A 144 -4.12 0.71 14.09
CA ALA A 144 -3.98 -0.69 14.49
C ALA A 144 -3.42 -1.58 13.36
N ARG A 145 -3.78 -1.32 12.10
CA ARG A 145 -3.23 -2.04 10.94
C ARG A 145 -1.75 -1.73 10.71
N ALA A 146 -1.36 -0.47 10.82
CA ALA A 146 0.04 -0.07 10.73
C ALA A 146 0.88 -0.68 11.87
N ASP A 147 0.34 -0.68 13.09
CA ASP A 147 0.98 -1.32 14.26
C ASP A 147 1.20 -2.82 14.02
N ALA A 148 0.19 -3.54 13.53
CA ALA A 148 0.30 -4.97 13.26
C ALA A 148 1.38 -5.29 12.21
N VAL A 149 1.55 -4.44 11.18
CA VAL A 149 2.61 -4.60 10.18
C VAL A 149 3.98 -4.32 10.80
N VAL A 150 4.14 -3.26 11.60
CA VAL A 150 5.39 -2.96 12.31
C VAL A 150 5.73 -4.08 13.30
N GLU A 151 4.76 -4.59 14.03
CA GLU A 151 4.94 -5.75 14.92
C GLU A 151 5.46 -6.97 14.14
N ALA A 152 4.84 -7.31 13.01
CA ALA A 152 5.30 -8.41 12.18
C ALA A 152 6.74 -8.19 11.66
N LEU A 153 7.07 -6.97 11.19
CA LEU A 153 8.42 -6.62 10.74
C LEU A 153 9.46 -6.78 11.85
N THR A 154 9.14 -6.36 13.06
CA THR A 154 10.11 -6.36 14.18
C THR A 154 10.21 -7.69 14.90
N THR A 155 9.08 -8.37 15.13
CA THR A 155 9.06 -9.63 15.90
C THR A 155 9.31 -10.86 15.04
N THR A 156 8.71 -10.92 13.84
CA THR A 156 8.82 -12.09 12.96
C THR A 156 10.04 -11.99 12.04
N PHE A 157 10.28 -10.80 11.48
CA PHE A 157 11.33 -10.58 10.49
C PHE A 157 12.55 -9.84 11.04
N HIS A 158 12.60 -9.55 12.34
CA HIS A 158 13.76 -8.99 13.05
C HIS A 158 14.30 -7.67 12.49
N VAL A 159 13.44 -6.86 11.89
CA VAL A 159 13.79 -5.47 11.55
C VAL A 159 14.00 -4.68 12.84
N ASP A 160 15.07 -3.88 12.90
CA ASP A 160 15.36 -3.04 14.06
C ASP A 160 14.17 -2.11 14.40
N PRO A 161 13.54 -2.26 15.58
CA PRO A 161 12.38 -1.45 15.98
C PRO A 161 12.67 0.04 16.05
N ALA A 162 13.94 0.45 16.21
CA ALA A 162 14.33 1.85 16.17
C ALA A 162 14.25 2.48 14.77
N ARG A 163 14.11 1.66 13.73
CA ARG A 163 14.07 2.08 12.33
C ARG A 163 12.69 2.10 11.70
N VAL A 164 11.69 1.52 12.34
CA VAL A 164 10.33 1.45 11.80
C VAL A 164 9.32 1.90 12.83
N GLU A 165 8.42 2.79 12.43
CA GLU A 165 7.35 3.29 13.27
C GLU A 165 6.01 3.19 12.50
N ALA A 166 4.89 3.10 13.23
CA ALA A 166 3.55 2.99 12.66
C ALA A 166 2.78 4.30 12.79
N VAL A 167 2.04 4.69 11.75
CA VAL A 167 1.13 5.84 11.80
C VAL A 167 -0.17 5.52 11.06
N GLY A 168 -1.31 5.65 11.73
CA GLY A 168 -2.61 5.64 11.09
C GLY A 168 -2.90 7.00 10.44
N LEU A 169 -3.28 6.98 9.18
CA LEU A 169 -3.71 8.18 8.46
C LEU A 169 -5.24 8.21 8.30
N GLY A 170 -5.94 7.10 8.60
CA GLY A 170 -7.37 7.02 8.37
C GLY A 170 -7.73 7.35 6.93
N GLU A 171 -8.68 8.24 6.76
CA GLU A 171 -9.12 8.76 5.46
C GLU A 171 -8.47 10.12 5.11
N GLU A 172 -7.43 10.56 5.86
CA GLU A 172 -6.83 11.89 5.70
C GLU A 172 -5.86 11.98 4.52
N ALA A 173 -5.45 10.85 3.93
CA ALA A 173 -4.52 10.78 2.81
C ALA A 173 -5.05 9.85 1.71
N LEU A 174 -6.19 10.23 1.12
CA LEU A 174 -6.81 9.47 0.03
C LEU A 174 -5.93 9.50 -1.23
N GLU A 175 -5.78 8.34 -1.88
CA GLU A 175 -5.17 8.22 -3.20
C GLU A 175 -6.13 8.72 -4.29
N ASP A 176 -7.38 8.29 -4.21
CA ASP A 176 -8.45 8.72 -5.11
C ASP A 176 -9.43 9.64 -4.36
N VAL A 177 -9.10 10.93 -4.32
CA VAL A 177 -9.94 11.95 -3.68
C VAL A 177 -11.27 12.13 -4.40
N LYS A 178 -11.31 11.90 -5.72
CA LYS A 178 -12.55 12.04 -6.52
C LYS A 178 -13.55 10.92 -6.21
N ASN A 179 -13.05 9.74 -5.86
CA ASN A 179 -13.87 8.61 -5.46
C ASN A 179 -13.44 8.14 -4.05
N PRO A 180 -13.85 8.84 -2.98
CA PRO A 180 -13.34 8.62 -1.63
C PRO A 180 -13.59 7.21 -1.06
N LYS A 181 -14.56 6.48 -1.63
CA LYS A 181 -14.87 5.07 -1.27
C LYS A 181 -14.16 4.05 -2.15
N ASN A 182 -13.29 4.48 -3.08
CA ASN A 182 -12.53 3.58 -3.93
C ASN A 182 -11.66 2.65 -3.06
N PRO A 183 -11.67 1.33 -3.32
CA PRO A 183 -10.81 0.36 -2.63
C PRO A 183 -9.32 0.69 -2.63
N ILE A 184 -8.81 1.44 -3.61
CA ILE A 184 -7.42 1.88 -3.68
C ILE A 184 -7.00 2.73 -2.47
N ASN A 185 -7.97 3.40 -1.84
CA ASN A 185 -7.73 4.19 -0.63
C ASN A 185 -7.39 3.31 0.58
N ARG A 186 -7.82 2.03 0.59
CA ARG A 186 -7.51 1.07 1.67
C ARG A 186 -6.15 0.43 1.40
N ARG A 187 -5.09 1.08 1.80
CA ARG A 187 -3.72 0.66 1.53
C ARG A 187 -2.80 0.82 2.73
N VAL A 188 -1.68 0.14 2.68
CA VAL A 188 -0.54 0.35 3.56
C VAL A 188 0.58 0.96 2.72
N GLN A 189 1.29 1.94 3.27
CA GLN A 189 2.45 2.52 2.60
C GLN A 189 3.69 2.39 3.48
N LEU A 190 4.83 2.19 2.87
CA LEU A 190 6.13 2.33 3.50
C LEU A 190 6.73 3.66 3.04
N ILE A 191 7.08 4.52 3.96
CA ILE A 191 7.58 5.88 3.71
C ILE A 191 8.96 6.04 4.33
N ASN A 192 9.94 6.48 3.54
CA ASN A 192 11.27 6.82 4.05
C ASN A 192 11.24 8.22 4.67
N ILE A 193 11.48 8.32 5.97
CA ILE A 193 11.47 9.57 6.73
C ILE A 193 12.86 10.13 7.01
N GLY A 194 13.89 9.64 6.30
CA GLY A 194 15.23 10.18 6.36
C GLY A 194 16.24 9.29 7.07
N LYS A 195 17.40 9.87 7.39
CA LYS A 195 18.50 9.11 7.99
C LYS A 195 18.22 8.68 9.42
N TYR A 196 18.54 7.44 9.70
CA TYR A 196 18.61 6.91 11.06
C TYR A 196 19.95 7.30 11.67
N LEU A 197 19.92 8.08 12.74
CA LEU A 197 21.09 8.48 13.52
C LEU A 197 20.99 7.82 14.89
N PRO A 198 21.62 6.64 15.10
CA PRO A 198 21.61 6.00 16.41
C PRO A 198 22.29 6.90 17.43
N GLY A 199 21.62 7.19 18.54
CA GLY A 199 22.22 7.88 19.69
C GLY A 199 22.18 9.41 19.67
N LYS A 200 21.29 10.05 18.92
CA LYS A 200 20.94 11.47 19.14
C LYS A 200 19.58 11.62 19.77
#